data_b312d140764c21b215944cc07d8cea7e
#
_entry.id   b312d140764c21b215944cc07d8cea7e
#
_cell.length_a   1.000
_cell.length_b   1.000
_cell.length_c   1.000
_cell.angle_alpha   90.00
_cell.angle_beta   90.00
_cell.angle_gamma   90.00
#
_symmetry.space_group_name_H-M   'P 1'
#
loop_
_entity.id
_entity.type
_entity.pdbx_description
1 polymer ?
#
loop_
_entity_poly.entity_id
_entity_poly.type
_entity_poly.pdbx_seq_one_letter_code
_entity_poly.pdbx_strand_id
1 'polypeptide(L)'
;MVAHVMCLTSSGGIPLFSRQKGEGDPVKRMTFSKIASLNGIHMFLKSQDVKLMYTDLPDTTIMWKEFNESITLIVIANGTTKYVLNEFLDAVFGAMILFVGIDELKSAKNIEKLKRDMRSCSPLVDNLLQCLDSGDGISLKIDIINMTECIVCLENNVLQTCLEGYMECLDSMYGCILIHGCLAVATEGWWTLNPIERKLLITVVTIENICTMRDIPVFLPYKSPNVAFRLVSVTLINHIEVLALCGPNPELSEVERLAVQCWKNTVDILNSVELCYPRNLPISINLDSEALGFLLVNYKVQKFVLCKNDRYANTRISGSHRLDILRTFYHQAVETFILSSVCEDDTKKDNWKFVTAKEIYLCSEYHKCYAVKHNDHILCILYASIVPTHTMRLICQKILKMLLTDKQNFW
;
A
#
# COMPACT_ATOMS: atom_id res chain seq x y z
N MET A 1 3.64 -2.58 -18.08
CA MET A 1 3.92 -3.82 -17.32
C MET A 1 2.78 -4.82 -17.53
N VAL A 2 3.07 -6.11 -17.68
CA VAL A 2 2.05 -7.17 -17.69
C VAL A 2 2.24 -8.00 -16.43
N ALA A 3 1.17 -8.21 -15.69
CA ALA A 3 1.18 -9.04 -14.49
C ALA A 3 -0.06 -9.95 -14.47
N HIS A 4 0.14 -11.19 -14.04
CA HIS A 4 -0.91 -12.18 -13.85
C HIS A 4 -0.83 -12.75 -12.46
N VAL A 5 -1.97 -12.91 -11.78
CA VAL A 5 -2.07 -13.65 -10.52
C VAL A 5 -3.11 -14.75 -10.66
N MET A 6 -2.79 -15.90 -10.13
CA MET A 6 -3.64 -17.08 -10.13
C MET A 6 -3.73 -17.66 -8.73
N CYS A 7 -4.92 -18.10 -8.38
CA CYS A 7 -5.21 -18.78 -7.12
C CYS A 7 -5.68 -20.20 -7.41
N LEU A 8 -5.04 -21.18 -6.80
CA LEU A 8 -5.30 -22.59 -6.97
C LEU A 8 -5.48 -23.27 -5.61
N THR A 9 -6.23 -24.36 -5.57
CA THR A 9 -6.22 -25.24 -4.39
C THR A 9 -4.91 -26.02 -4.34
N SER A 10 -4.24 -26.08 -3.19
CA SER A 10 -2.94 -26.76 -3.07
C SER A 10 -3.04 -28.28 -3.24
N SER A 11 -4.20 -28.89 -2.88
CA SER A 11 -4.39 -30.35 -2.97
C SER A 11 -4.70 -30.86 -4.36
N GLY A 12 -5.43 -30.08 -5.18
CA GLY A 12 -5.92 -30.53 -6.49
C GLY A 12 -5.55 -29.65 -7.66
N GLY A 13 -4.89 -28.50 -7.42
CA GLY A 13 -4.55 -27.55 -8.47
C GLY A 13 -5.77 -26.94 -9.19
N ILE A 14 -6.93 -26.96 -8.55
CA ILE A 14 -8.16 -26.43 -9.14
C ILE A 14 -8.12 -24.91 -9.10
N PRO A 15 -8.25 -24.23 -10.24
CA PRO A 15 -8.20 -22.77 -10.28
C PRO A 15 -9.46 -22.17 -9.60
N LEU A 16 -9.24 -21.29 -8.63
CA LEU A 16 -10.27 -20.52 -7.95
C LEU A 16 -10.53 -19.21 -8.66
N PHE A 17 -9.46 -18.48 -9.01
CA PHE A 17 -9.52 -17.32 -9.88
C PHE A 17 -8.19 -17.11 -10.65
N SER A 18 -8.27 -16.33 -11.71
CA SER A 18 -7.12 -15.80 -12.44
C SER A 18 -7.42 -14.35 -12.83
N ARG A 19 -6.50 -13.45 -12.51
CA ARG A 19 -6.62 -12.01 -12.79
C ARG A 19 -5.38 -11.54 -13.53
N GLN A 20 -5.57 -10.56 -14.41
CA GLN A 20 -4.51 -10.03 -15.27
C GLN A 20 -4.56 -8.51 -15.30
N LYS A 21 -3.40 -7.88 -15.23
CA LYS A 21 -3.21 -6.46 -15.51
C LYS A 21 -2.68 -6.26 -16.94
N GLY A 22 -3.14 -5.18 -17.56
CA GLY A 22 -2.75 -4.75 -18.90
C GLY A 22 -3.65 -5.32 -19.99
N GLU A 23 -3.78 -4.59 -21.09
CA GLU A 23 -4.40 -5.07 -22.33
C GLU A 23 -3.43 -6.07 -22.95
N GLY A 24 -3.52 -7.29 -22.51
CA GLY A 24 -2.71 -8.37 -23.07
C GLY A 24 -3.19 -8.72 -24.45
N ASP A 25 -2.24 -8.80 -25.42
CA ASP A 25 -2.41 -9.53 -26.65
C ASP A 25 -3.16 -10.84 -26.34
N PRO A 26 -4.27 -11.16 -27.03
CA PRO A 26 -5.03 -12.40 -26.84
C PRO A 26 -4.15 -13.65 -26.78
N VAL A 27 -3.02 -13.65 -27.49
CA VAL A 27 -2.00 -14.72 -27.49
C VAL A 27 -1.28 -14.85 -26.16
N LYS A 28 -1.17 -13.78 -25.35
CA LYS A 28 -0.50 -13.76 -24.04
C LYS A 28 -1.43 -14.08 -22.88
N ARG A 29 -2.74 -14.30 -23.11
CA ARG A 29 -3.68 -14.68 -22.05
C ARG A 29 -3.22 -16.00 -21.40
N MET A 30 -3.43 -16.06 -20.07
CA MET A 30 -3.20 -17.30 -19.33
C MET A 30 -4.27 -18.33 -19.67
N THR A 31 -3.90 -19.30 -20.47
CA THR A 31 -4.75 -20.44 -20.82
C THR A 31 -4.76 -21.46 -19.67
N PHE A 32 -5.81 -22.25 -19.58
CA PHE A 32 -5.90 -23.36 -18.62
C PHE A 32 -4.67 -24.28 -18.69
N SER A 33 -4.19 -24.59 -19.90
CA SER A 33 -2.99 -25.41 -20.11
C SER A 33 -1.74 -24.81 -19.46
N LYS A 34 -1.51 -23.49 -19.62
CA LYS A 34 -0.38 -22.80 -18.97
C LYS A 34 -0.48 -22.85 -17.45
N ILE A 35 -1.67 -22.62 -16.91
CA ILE A 35 -1.93 -22.69 -15.47
C ILE A 35 -1.65 -24.10 -14.94
N ALA A 36 -2.16 -25.12 -15.65
CA ALA A 36 -1.95 -26.53 -15.30
C ALA A 36 -0.47 -26.91 -15.33
N SER A 37 0.30 -26.43 -16.32
CA SER A 37 1.75 -26.68 -16.41
C SER A 37 2.52 -26.06 -15.25
N LEU A 38 2.23 -24.80 -14.88
CA LEU A 38 2.86 -24.11 -13.74
C LEU A 38 2.56 -24.80 -12.41
N ASN A 39 1.31 -25.24 -12.23
CA ASN A 39 0.94 -26.02 -11.05
C ASN A 39 1.57 -27.41 -11.05
N GLY A 40 1.64 -28.08 -12.22
CA GLY A 40 2.28 -29.39 -12.35
C GLY A 40 3.74 -29.37 -11.95
N ILE A 41 4.50 -28.36 -12.36
CA ILE A 41 5.89 -28.16 -11.95
C ILE A 41 5.99 -27.99 -10.42
N HIS A 42 5.14 -27.15 -9.84
CA HIS A 42 5.12 -26.93 -8.39
C HIS A 42 4.79 -28.23 -7.63
N MET A 43 3.75 -28.95 -8.03
CA MET A 43 3.36 -30.21 -7.40
C MET A 43 4.43 -31.31 -7.57
N PHE A 44 5.07 -31.39 -8.73
CA PHE A 44 6.18 -32.34 -8.97
C PHE A 44 7.34 -32.07 -8.02
N LEU A 45 7.80 -30.82 -7.92
CA LEU A 45 8.91 -30.47 -7.02
C LEU A 45 8.54 -30.67 -5.56
N LYS A 46 7.29 -30.36 -5.17
CA LYS A 46 6.76 -30.63 -3.82
C LYS A 46 6.78 -32.13 -3.51
N SER A 47 6.49 -33.00 -4.47
CA SER A 47 6.57 -34.47 -4.29
C SER A 47 8.00 -34.99 -4.08
N GLN A 48 9.00 -34.18 -4.40
CA GLN A 48 10.44 -34.43 -4.18
C GLN A 48 10.98 -33.68 -2.93
N ASP A 49 10.10 -33.18 -2.06
CA ASP A 49 10.45 -32.35 -0.90
C ASP A 49 11.23 -31.05 -1.27
N VAL A 50 11.05 -30.59 -2.50
CA VAL A 50 11.66 -29.33 -2.98
C VAL A 50 10.60 -28.24 -2.99
N LYS A 51 10.86 -27.14 -2.27
CA LYS A 51 9.99 -25.96 -2.24
C LYS A 51 10.33 -25.03 -3.38
N LEU A 52 9.47 -24.97 -4.39
CA LEU A 52 9.59 -23.97 -5.47
C LEU A 52 9.08 -22.62 -4.97
N MET A 53 9.94 -21.62 -4.94
CA MET A 53 9.59 -20.26 -4.52
C MET A 53 9.47 -19.30 -5.70
N TYR A 54 10.47 -19.30 -6.59
CA TYR A 54 10.46 -18.43 -7.77
C TYR A 54 11.33 -18.99 -8.89
N THR A 55 11.08 -18.49 -10.09
CA THR A 55 11.91 -18.73 -11.30
C THR A 55 12.05 -17.42 -12.04
N ASP A 56 13.31 -17.06 -12.37
CA ASP A 56 13.61 -15.88 -13.17
C ASP A 56 13.82 -16.30 -14.62
N LEU A 57 13.11 -15.63 -15.51
CA LEU A 57 13.31 -15.62 -16.95
C LEU A 57 13.91 -14.26 -17.34
N PRO A 58 14.48 -14.09 -18.54
CA PRO A 58 15.16 -12.84 -18.91
C PRO A 58 14.36 -11.57 -18.65
N ASP A 59 13.04 -11.59 -18.89
CA ASP A 59 12.16 -10.42 -18.75
C ASP A 59 10.99 -10.64 -17.77
N THR A 60 10.93 -11.79 -17.08
CA THR A 60 9.75 -12.16 -16.32
C THR A 60 10.14 -12.97 -15.10
N THR A 61 9.60 -12.62 -13.95
CA THR A 61 9.70 -13.43 -12.72
C THR A 61 8.39 -14.16 -12.47
N ILE A 62 8.47 -15.44 -12.15
CA ILE A 62 7.35 -16.27 -11.72
C ILE A 62 7.58 -16.62 -10.25
N MET A 63 6.62 -16.39 -9.40
CA MET A 63 6.70 -16.70 -7.97
C MET A 63 5.51 -17.54 -7.53
N TRP A 64 5.79 -18.55 -6.71
CA TRP A 64 4.82 -19.44 -6.06
C TRP A 64 4.84 -19.21 -4.56
N LYS A 65 3.67 -19.13 -3.96
CA LYS A 65 3.53 -19.07 -2.50
C LYS A 65 2.33 -19.88 -2.04
N GLU A 66 2.59 -20.81 -1.17
CA GLU A 66 1.54 -21.66 -0.56
C GLU A 66 1.14 -21.09 0.80
N PHE A 67 -0.17 -21.03 1.05
CA PHE A 67 -0.76 -20.53 2.28
C PHE A 67 -1.61 -21.63 2.94
N ASN A 68 -1.31 -21.87 4.22
CA ASN A 68 -2.08 -22.82 5.07
C ASN A 68 -2.26 -24.22 4.46
N GLU A 69 -1.35 -24.67 3.59
CA GLU A 69 -1.41 -25.95 2.88
C GLU A 69 -2.70 -26.15 2.04
N SER A 70 -3.51 -25.12 1.92
CA SER A 70 -4.83 -25.17 1.24
C SER A 70 -4.85 -24.37 -0.06
N ILE A 71 -4.14 -23.26 -0.14
CA ILE A 71 -4.17 -22.30 -1.25
C ILE A 71 -2.75 -22.09 -1.77
N THR A 72 -2.60 -22.18 -3.07
CA THR A 72 -1.36 -21.79 -3.79
C THR A 72 -1.64 -20.58 -4.66
N LEU A 73 -0.91 -19.49 -4.41
CA LEU A 73 -0.91 -18.32 -5.26
C LEU A 73 0.31 -18.36 -6.18
N ILE A 74 0.10 -18.03 -7.46
CA ILE A 74 1.16 -17.93 -8.46
C ILE A 74 1.06 -16.54 -9.08
N VAL A 75 2.15 -15.79 -9.10
CA VAL A 75 2.25 -14.50 -9.81
C VAL A 75 3.29 -14.58 -10.89
N ILE A 76 2.99 -13.99 -12.04
CA ILE A 76 3.90 -13.81 -13.17
C ILE A 76 3.93 -12.33 -13.47
N ALA A 77 5.09 -11.71 -13.41
CA ALA A 77 5.22 -10.29 -13.67
C ALA A 77 6.58 -9.95 -14.30
N ASN A 78 6.61 -8.86 -15.07
CA ASN A 78 7.81 -8.29 -15.62
C ASN A 78 8.09 -6.91 -15.01
N GLY A 79 9.36 -6.55 -14.85
CA GLY A 79 9.79 -5.21 -14.43
C GLY A 79 9.54 -4.90 -12.94
N THR A 80 9.42 -5.91 -12.09
CA THR A 80 9.28 -5.73 -10.63
C THR A 80 10.21 -6.67 -9.86
N THR A 81 10.51 -6.31 -8.61
CA THR A 81 11.43 -7.09 -7.77
C THR A 81 10.73 -8.26 -7.08
N LYS A 82 11.49 -9.29 -6.71
CA LYS A 82 10.98 -10.45 -5.95
C LYS A 82 10.37 -10.03 -4.62
N TYR A 83 10.96 -9.03 -3.97
CA TYR A 83 10.42 -8.49 -2.72
C TYR A 83 8.98 -7.97 -2.91
N VAL A 84 8.77 -7.13 -3.93
CA VAL A 84 7.45 -6.58 -4.23
C VAL A 84 6.44 -7.67 -4.58
N LEU A 85 6.85 -8.70 -5.33
CA LEU A 85 5.98 -9.83 -5.67
C LEU A 85 5.59 -10.68 -4.45
N ASN A 86 6.52 -10.89 -3.51
CA ASN A 86 6.23 -11.60 -2.28
C ASN A 86 5.21 -10.84 -1.42
N GLU A 87 5.41 -9.52 -1.24
CA GLU A 87 4.47 -8.65 -0.53
C GLU A 87 3.09 -8.59 -1.21
N PHE A 88 3.09 -8.58 -2.55
CA PHE A 88 1.85 -8.64 -3.33
C PHE A 88 1.07 -9.93 -3.08
N LEU A 89 1.73 -11.09 -3.03
CA LEU A 89 1.06 -12.37 -2.75
C LEU A 89 0.48 -12.39 -1.33
N ASP A 90 1.17 -11.81 -0.35
CA ASP A 90 0.63 -11.66 1.01
C ASP A 90 -0.60 -10.77 1.05
N ALA A 91 -0.56 -9.65 0.33
CA ALA A 91 -1.70 -8.75 0.22
C ALA A 91 -2.90 -9.38 -0.48
N VAL A 92 -2.68 -10.17 -1.55
CA VAL A 92 -3.74 -10.93 -2.24
C VAL A 92 -4.37 -11.97 -1.30
N PHE A 93 -3.54 -12.72 -0.57
CA PHE A 93 -4.07 -13.68 0.40
C PHE A 93 -4.82 -12.98 1.54
N GLY A 94 -4.32 -11.84 2.02
CA GLY A 94 -5.03 -10.98 2.97
C GLY A 94 -6.39 -10.51 2.43
N ALA A 95 -6.47 -10.12 1.16
CA ALA A 95 -7.71 -9.71 0.51
C ALA A 95 -8.74 -10.87 0.44
N MET A 96 -8.26 -12.10 0.22
CA MET A 96 -9.12 -13.28 0.26
C MET A 96 -9.69 -13.51 1.66
N ILE A 97 -8.86 -13.44 2.71
CA ILE A 97 -9.32 -13.59 4.10
C ILE A 97 -10.30 -12.49 4.45
N LEU A 98 -10.04 -11.24 4.03
CA LEU A 98 -10.85 -10.08 4.37
C LEU A 98 -12.34 -10.29 4.04
N PHE A 99 -12.66 -10.96 2.93
CA PHE A 99 -14.04 -11.16 2.48
C PHE A 99 -14.59 -12.57 2.76
N VAL A 100 -13.74 -13.58 2.81
CA VAL A 100 -14.17 -14.99 2.89
C VAL A 100 -13.96 -15.57 4.29
N GLY A 101 -12.96 -15.06 5.01
CA GLY A 101 -12.52 -15.62 6.30
C GLY A 101 -11.58 -16.82 6.12
N ILE A 102 -10.78 -17.08 7.15
CA ILE A 102 -9.72 -18.09 7.09
C ILE A 102 -10.26 -19.53 7.12
N ASP A 103 -11.38 -19.76 7.81
CA ASP A 103 -11.92 -21.10 7.98
C ASP A 103 -12.47 -21.70 6.68
N GLU A 104 -13.15 -20.89 5.87
CA GLU A 104 -13.63 -21.29 4.54
C GLU A 104 -12.44 -21.57 3.59
N LEU A 105 -11.37 -20.78 3.68
CA LEU A 105 -10.15 -20.99 2.88
C LEU A 105 -9.40 -22.27 3.24
N LYS A 106 -9.35 -22.60 4.53
CA LYS A 106 -8.71 -23.83 5.00
C LYS A 106 -9.53 -25.08 4.69
N SER A 107 -10.85 -25.01 4.83
CA SER A 107 -11.69 -26.18 4.70
C SER A 107 -11.94 -26.60 3.24
N ALA A 108 -11.98 -25.63 2.31
CA ALA A 108 -12.23 -25.79 0.87
C ALA A 108 -13.24 -26.92 0.49
N LYS A 109 -14.22 -27.21 1.38
CA LYS A 109 -15.15 -28.34 1.24
C LYS A 109 -16.05 -28.22 0.03
N ASN A 110 -16.40 -26.99 -0.35
CA ASN A 110 -17.22 -26.71 -1.52
C ASN A 110 -16.53 -25.70 -2.42
N ILE A 111 -15.81 -26.20 -3.43
CA ILE A 111 -15.02 -25.39 -4.36
C ILE A 111 -15.89 -24.40 -5.14
N GLU A 112 -17.10 -24.79 -5.53
CA GLU A 112 -17.98 -23.89 -6.30
C GLU A 112 -18.53 -22.75 -5.42
N LYS A 113 -18.83 -23.02 -4.13
CA LYS A 113 -19.15 -21.96 -3.17
C LYS A 113 -17.97 -21.03 -3.01
N LEU A 114 -16.77 -21.58 -2.78
CA LEU A 114 -15.54 -20.80 -2.60
C LEU A 114 -15.23 -19.92 -3.82
N LYS A 115 -15.34 -20.45 -5.04
CA LYS A 115 -15.20 -19.65 -6.28
C LYS A 115 -16.19 -18.49 -6.35
N ARG A 116 -17.43 -18.70 -5.93
CA ARG A 116 -18.44 -17.64 -5.91
C ARG A 116 -18.09 -16.56 -4.89
N ASP A 117 -17.70 -16.97 -3.68
CA ASP A 117 -17.38 -16.07 -2.58
C ASP A 117 -16.11 -15.27 -2.90
N MET A 118 -15.14 -15.85 -3.62
CA MET A 118 -13.95 -15.19 -4.13
C MET A 118 -14.22 -14.06 -5.12
N ARG A 119 -15.40 -13.99 -5.72
CA ARG A 119 -15.75 -12.87 -6.62
C ARG A 119 -15.80 -11.53 -5.90
N SER A 120 -16.13 -11.52 -4.61
CA SER A 120 -16.17 -10.33 -3.79
C SER A 120 -14.78 -9.69 -3.60
N CYS A 121 -13.70 -10.48 -3.58
CA CYS A 121 -12.34 -9.95 -3.47
C CYS A 121 -11.74 -9.50 -4.81
N SER A 122 -12.41 -9.79 -5.95
CA SER A 122 -11.86 -9.49 -7.28
C SER A 122 -11.52 -8.01 -7.50
N PRO A 123 -12.36 -7.03 -7.15
CA PRO A 123 -12.02 -5.61 -7.32
C PRO A 123 -10.76 -5.22 -6.52
N LEU A 124 -10.61 -5.77 -5.32
CA LEU A 124 -9.47 -5.52 -4.46
C LEU A 124 -8.18 -6.13 -5.04
N VAL A 125 -8.25 -7.36 -5.56
CA VAL A 125 -7.12 -8.01 -6.25
C VAL A 125 -6.72 -7.25 -7.51
N ASP A 126 -7.70 -6.75 -8.29
CA ASP A 126 -7.43 -5.95 -9.48
C ASP A 126 -6.74 -4.62 -9.11
N ASN A 127 -7.18 -3.97 -8.03
CA ASN A 127 -6.52 -2.77 -7.53
C ASN A 127 -5.08 -3.07 -7.07
N LEU A 128 -4.85 -4.15 -6.33
CA LEU A 128 -3.50 -4.58 -5.95
C LEU A 128 -2.60 -4.86 -7.16
N LEU A 129 -3.15 -5.44 -8.24
CA LEU A 129 -2.43 -5.60 -9.51
C LEU A 129 -2.08 -4.24 -10.13
N GLN A 130 -2.96 -3.23 -10.03
CA GLN A 130 -2.65 -1.87 -10.50
C GLN A 130 -1.50 -1.25 -9.73
N CYS A 131 -1.35 -1.55 -8.44
CA CYS A 131 -0.24 -1.07 -7.60
C CYS A 131 1.14 -1.58 -8.05
N LEU A 132 1.22 -2.67 -8.81
CA LEU A 132 2.49 -3.19 -9.34
C LEU A 132 3.13 -2.27 -10.39
N ASP A 133 2.34 -1.37 -10.98
CA ASP A 133 2.77 -0.46 -12.02
C ASP A 133 2.14 0.91 -11.81
N SER A 134 2.93 1.95 -11.90
CA SER A 134 2.50 3.33 -11.75
C SER A 134 2.56 4.13 -13.06
N GLY A 135 2.96 3.48 -14.15
CA GLY A 135 3.34 4.14 -15.40
C GLY A 135 2.20 4.48 -16.36
N ASP A 136 0.94 4.33 -16.00
CA ASP A 136 -0.20 4.56 -16.90
C ASP A 136 -0.55 6.04 -17.16
N GLY A 137 0.21 6.97 -16.59
CA GLY A 137 0.08 8.41 -16.84
C GLY A 137 -1.21 9.06 -16.31
N ILE A 138 -2.19 8.27 -15.88
CA ILE A 138 -3.51 8.72 -15.42
C ILE A 138 -3.54 8.83 -13.90
N SER A 139 -2.85 7.94 -13.19
CA SER A 139 -2.84 7.94 -11.74
C SER A 139 -1.99 9.09 -11.19
N LEU A 140 -2.59 9.88 -10.32
CA LEU A 140 -1.91 10.90 -9.53
C LEU A 140 -1.24 10.33 -8.26
N LYS A 141 -1.38 9.04 -8.01
CA LYS A 141 -0.91 8.35 -6.80
C LYS A 141 0.15 7.33 -7.13
N ILE A 142 1.21 7.28 -6.31
CA ILE A 142 2.04 6.09 -6.20
C ILE A 142 1.38 5.19 -5.18
N ASP A 143 1.29 3.91 -5.51
CA ASP A 143 0.87 2.93 -4.53
C ASP A 143 2.06 2.04 -4.17
N ILE A 144 2.42 2.04 -2.89
CA ILE A 144 3.42 1.12 -2.33
C ILE A 144 2.66 0.03 -1.62
N ILE A 145 2.84 -1.20 -2.11
CA ILE A 145 2.19 -2.38 -1.53
C ILE A 145 2.53 -2.46 -0.03
N ASN A 146 1.52 -2.74 0.77
CA ASN A 146 1.60 -2.88 2.23
C ASN A 146 1.94 -1.60 3.00
N MET A 147 1.89 -0.43 2.36
CA MET A 147 2.06 0.85 3.04
C MET A 147 0.86 1.75 2.87
N THR A 148 0.56 2.52 3.90
CA THR A 148 -0.52 3.49 3.91
C THR A 148 0.00 4.86 3.44
N GLU A 149 -0.61 5.41 2.39
CA GLU A 149 -0.36 6.80 2.00
C GLU A 149 -1.03 7.75 2.99
N CYS A 150 -0.25 8.71 3.50
CA CYS A 150 -0.71 9.71 4.45
C CYS A 150 -0.72 11.10 3.82
N ILE A 151 -1.59 11.95 4.33
CA ILE A 151 -1.64 13.39 4.06
C ILE A 151 -1.37 14.15 5.35
N VAL A 152 -0.54 15.17 5.26
CA VAL A 152 -0.17 16.02 6.41
C VAL A 152 -1.00 17.29 6.37
N CYS A 153 -1.70 17.59 7.46
CA CYS A 153 -2.52 18.79 7.63
C CYS A 153 -2.08 19.54 8.89
N LEU A 154 -2.30 20.85 8.92
CA LEU A 154 -1.98 21.67 10.10
C LEU A 154 -2.93 21.37 11.27
N GLU A 155 -4.15 21.00 10.94
CA GLU A 155 -5.26 20.78 11.86
C GLU A 155 -5.32 19.35 12.42
N ASN A 156 -4.27 18.53 12.23
CA ASN A 156 -4.25 17.11 12.63
C ASN A 156 -4.64 16.91 14.10
N ASN A 157 -4.21 17.78 15.01
CA ASN A 157 -4.55 17.66 16.45
C ASN A 157 -6.05 17.82 16.70
N VAL A 158 -6.71 18.73 15.98
CA VAL A 158 -8.16 18.95 16.10
C VAL A 158 -8.92 17.77 15.49
N LEU A 159 -8.49 17.31 14.30
CA LEU A 159 -9.06 16.13 13.66
C LEU A 159 -8.91 14.88 14.53
N GLN A 160 -7.76 14.72 15.18
CA GLN A 160 -7.52 13.61 16.10
C GLN A 160 -8.49 13.62 17.28
N THR A 161 -8.67 14.78 17.93
CA THR A 161 -9.61 14.93 19.06
C THR A 161 -11.06 14.65 18.63
N CYS A 162 -11.46 15.15 17.46
CA CYS A 162 -12.80 14.88 16.93
C CYS A 162 -13.00 13.39 16.59
N LEU A 163 -11.96 12.75 16.01
CA LEU A 163 -12.00 11.33 15.71
C LEU A 163 -12.13 10.48 16.97
N GLU A 164 -11.33 10.77 17.99
CA GLU A 164 -11.37 10.05 19.27
C GLU A 164 -12.75 10.16 19.94
N GLY A 165 -13.33 11.36 19.99
CA GLY A 165 -14.69 11.55 20.53
C GLY A 165 -15.76 10.82 19.71
N TYR A 166 -15.62 10.75 18.39
CA TYR A 166 -16.53 9.98 17.54
C TYR A 166 -16.38 8.47 17.77
N MET A 167 -15.12 7.98 17.89
CA MET A 167 -14.85 6.56 18.16
C MET A 167 -15.37 6.12 19.56
N GLU A 168 -15.30 6.99 20.57
CA GLU A 168 -15.92 6.73 21.88
C GLU A 168 -17.44 6.54 21.75
N CYS A 169 -18.12 7.38 20.95
CA CYS A 169 -19.56 7.23 20.70
C CYS A 169 -19.91 5.92 19.96
N LEU A 170 -19.01 5.40 19.13
CA LEU A 170 -19.19 4.14 18.38
C LEU A 170 -18.75 2.90 19.17
N ASP A 171 -18.21 3.06 20.38
CA ASP A 171 -17.56 2.00 21.16
C ASP A 171 -16.50 1.23 20.32
N SER A 172 -15.68 1.98 19.57
CA SER A 172 -14.66 1.43 18.68
C SER A 172 -13.26 1.97 18.98
N MET A 173 -12.28 1.08 19.00
CA MET A 173 -10.87 1.43 19.14
C MET A 173 -10.20 1.74 17.78
N TYR A 174 -10.82 1.36 16.67
CA TYR A 174 -10.22 1.34 15.34
C TYR A 174 -10.92 2.33 14.43
N GLY A 175 -10.33 3.51 14.26
CA GLY A 175 -10.88 4.52 13.37
C GLY A 175 -9.80 5.35 12.69
N CYS A 176 -10.12 5.88 11.51
CA CYS A 176 -9.27 6.81 10.79
C CYS A 176 -10.08 7.79 9.93
N ILE A 177 -9.45 8.90 9.55
CA ILE A 177 -9.98 9.87 8.60
C ILE A 177 -9.15 9.77 7.32
N LEU A 178 -9.86 9.66 6.21
CA LEU A 178 -9.27 9.68 4.86
C LEU A 178 -9.65 10.99 4.16
N ILE A 179 -8.68 11.57 3.46
CA ILE A 179 -8.85 12.72 2.56
C ILE A 179 -8.40 12.27 1.17
N HIS A 180 -9.32 12.20 0.21
CA HIS A 180 -9.04 11.63 -1.11
C HIS A 180 -8.38 10.24 -1.06
N GLY A 181 -8.72 9.42 -0.06
CA GLY A 181 -8.15 8.10 0.16
C GLY A 181 -6.74 8.09 0.77
N CYS A 182 -6.17 9.26 1.14
CA CYS A 182 -4.95 9.36 1.92
C CYS A 182 -5.30 9.52 3.40
N LEU A 183 -4.59 8.83 4.29
CA LEU A 183 -4.85 8.83 5.72
C LEU A 183 -4.35 10.13 6.34
N ALA A 184 -5.25 10.90 6.96
CA ALA A 184 -4.90 12.13 7.68
C ALA A 184 -4.57 11.85 9.15
N VAL A 185 -5.50 11.28 9.88
CA VAL A 185 -5.35 10.91 11.29
C VAL A 185 -5.98 9.56 11.57
N ALA A 186 -5.50 8.86 12.59
CA ALA A 186 -6.04 7.57 13.00
C ALA A 186 -5.84 7.36 14.50
N THR A 187 -6.73 6.56 15.10
CA THR A 187 -6.63 6.17 16.52
C THR A 187 -5.38 5.33 16.77
N GLU A 188 -4.95 5.27 18.01
CA GLU A 188 -3.85 4.39 18.42
C GLU A 188 -4.17 2.92 18.09
N GLY A 189 -5.41 2.48 18.32
CA GLY A 189 -5.88 1.15 17.97
C GLY A 189 -5.70 0.84 16.48
N TRP A 190 -6.01 1.78 15.56
CA TRP A 190 -5.80 1.61 14.12
C TRP A 190 -4.34 1.31 13.79
N TRP A 191 -3.40 2.00 14.45
CA TRP A 191 -1.97 1.78 14.22
C TRP A 191 -1.47 0.43 14.76
N THR A 192 -2.22 -0.24 15.65
CA THR A 192 -1.90 -1.62 16.09
C THR A 192 -2.29 -2.69 15.08
N LEU A 193 -3.13 -2.37 14.09
CA LEU A 193 -3.47 -3.30 13.00
C LEU A 193 -2.24 -3.59 12.15
N ASN A 194 -2.20 -4.80 11.58
CA ASN A 194 -1.16 -5.13 10.61
C ASN A 194 -1.19 -4.16 9.42
N PRO A 195 -0.05 -3.72 8.88
CA PRO A 195 0.00 -2.82 7.73
C PRO A 195 -0.81 -3.30 6.52
N ILE A 196 -0.80 -4.60 6.24
CA ILE A 196 -1.63 -5.18 5.17
C ILE A 196 -3.12 -4.95 5.46
N GLU A 197 -3.58 -5.16 6.69
CA GLU A 197 -4.97 -4.90 7.08
C GLU A 197 -5.36 -3.45 6.86
N ARG A 198 -4.54 -2.51 7.34
CA ARG A 198 -4.77 -1.07 7.15
C ARG A 198 -4.87 -0.71 5.68
N LYS A 199 -3.95 -1.21 4.86
CA LYS A 199 -3.94 -0.99 3.42
C LYS A 199 -5.20 -1.55 2.76
N LEU A 200 -5.57 -2.78 3.06
CA LEU A 200 -6.75 -3.44 2.49
C LEU A 200 -8.04 -2.73 2.87
N LEU A 201 -8.22 -2.35 4.15
CA LEU A 201 -9.40 -1.63 4.63
C LEU A 201 -9.58 -0.28 3.92
N ILE A 202 -8.51 0.50 3.78
CA ILE A 202 -8.53 1.77 3.05
C ILE A 202 -8.86 1.51 1.56
N THR A 203 -8.25 0.49 0.97
CA THR A 203 -8.44 0.18 -0.44
C THR A 203 -9.87 -0.23 -0.74
N VAL A 204 -10.50 -1.05 0.12
CA VAL A 204 -11.93 -1.45 -0.04
C VAL A 204 -12.83 -0.22 -0.13
N VAL A 205 -12.61 0.78 0.70
CA VAL A 205 -13.43 2.00 0.70
C VAL A 205 -13.15 2.88 -0.51
N THR A 206 -11.90 2.94 -0.97
CA THR A 206 -11.48 3.83 -2.06
C THR A 206 -11.73 3.28 -3.47
N ILE A 207 -11.91 1.97 -3.63
CA ILE A 207 -12.20 1.34 -4.93
C ILE A 207 -13.63 1.65 -5.40
N GLU A 208 -14.58 1.63 -4.49
CA GLU A 208 -15.99 1.86 -4.82
C GLU A 208 -16.25 3.36 -5.05
N ASN A 209 -17.25 3.64 -5.88
CA ASN A 209 -17.70 5.01 -6.10
C ASN A 209 -18.12 5.67 -4.78
N ILE A 210 -17.97 7.00 -4.72
CA ILE A 210 -18.35 7.81 -3.55
C ILE A 210 -19.78 7.43 -3.12
N CYS A 211 -19.86 6.88 -1.92
CA CYS A 211 -21.10 6.52 -1.27
C CYS A 211 -21.18 7.28 0.04
N THR A 212 -22.34 7.82 0.40
CA THR A 212 -22.52 8.58 1.64
C THR A 212 -22.18 7.75 2.87
N MET A 213 -22.47 6.45 2.82
CA MET A 213 -22.22 5.54 3.92
C MET A 213 -22.08 4.10 3.43
N ARG A 214 -21.20 3.32 4.06
CA ARG A 214 -21.00 1.89 3.81
C ARG A 214 -21.00 1.12 5.12
N ASP A 215 -21.42 -0.13 5.04
CA ASP A 215 -21.35 -1.12 6.13
C ASP A 215 -20.99 -2.47 5.51
N ILE A 216 -19.74 -2.87 5.62
CA ILE A 216 -19.17 -4.03 4.94
C ILE A 216 -18.65 -5.01 6.00
N PRO A 217 -19.13 -6.27 6.03
CA PRO A 217 -18.54 -7.27 6.90
C PRO A 217 -17.14 -7.65 6.39
N VAL A 218 -16.14 -7.60 7.26
CA VAL A 218 -14.75 -7.88 6.94
C VAL A 218 -14.10 -8.73 8.03
N PHE A 219 -13.25 -9.67 7.62
CA PHE A 219 -12.38 -10.41 8.54
C PHE A 219 -10.99 -9.74 8.52
N LEU A 220 -10.37 -9.63 9.68
CA LEU A 220 -9.02 -9.08 9.77
C LEU A 220 -8.01 -10.22 9.66
N PRO A 221 -7.19 -10.28 8.59
CA PRO A 221 -6.30 -11.42 8.31
C PRO A 221 -5.37 -11.84 9.45
N TYR A 222 -4.90 -10.88 10.23
CA TYR A 222 -3.96 -11.10 11.32
C TYR A 222 -4.60 -10.93 12.70
N LYS A 223 -5.51 -9.96 12.84
CA LYS A 223 -6.10 -9.62 14.14
C LYS A 223 -7.29 -10.51 14.48
N SER A 224 -8.16 -10.82 13.52
CA SER A 224 -9.39 -11.57 13.72
C SER A 224 -9.84 -12.29 12.44
N PRO A 225 -9.12 -13.35 12.02
CA PRO A 225 -9.39 -14.00 10.75
C PRO A 225 -10.66 -14.90 10.75
N ASN A 226 -11.20 -15.19 11.93
CA ASN A 226 -12.35 -16.09 12.14
C ASN A 226 -13.64 -15.34 12.51
N VAL A 227 -13.53 -14.12 13.03
CA VAL A 227 -14.68 -13.30 13.47
C VAL A 227 -14.72 -12.02 12.69
N ALA A 228 -15.84 -11.78 12.01
CA ALA A 228 -16.02 -10.58 11.20
C ALA A 228 -16.25 -9.35 12.07
N PHE A 229 -15.64 -8.24 11.65
CA PHE A 229 -15.99 -6.88 12.04
C PHE A 229 -16.90 -6.25 10.98
N ARG A 230 -17.52 -5.16 11.32
CA ARG A 230 -18.21 -4.27 10.37
C ARG A 230 -17.28 -3.10 10.06
N LEU A 231 -16.82 -3.01 8.82
CA LEU A 231 -16.15 -1.81 8.34
C LEU A 231 -17.23 -0.79 7.96
N VAL A 232 -17.36 0.22 8.79
CA VAL A 232 -18.30 1.32 8.55
C VAL A 232 -17.53 2.51 8.04
N SER A 233 -18.00 3.12 6.95
CA SER A 233 -17.48 4.41 6.47
C SER A 233 -18.60 5.41 6.30
N VAL A 234 -18.32 6.66 6.65
CA VAL A 234 -19.24 7.80 6.46
C VAL A 234 -18.49 8.91 5.76
N THR A 235 -19.05 9.39 4.65
CA THR A 235 -18.54 10.58 3.97
C THR A 235 -19.00 11.81 4.75
N LEU A 236 -18.04 12.57 5.28
CA LEU A 236 -18.31 13.77 6.06
C LEU A 236 -18.58 14.96 5.15
N ILE A 237 -17.71 15.16 4.18
CA ILE A 237 -17.76 16.27 3.22
C ILE A 237 -16.94 15.88 1.99
N ASN A 238 -17.45 16.15 0.78
CA ASN A 238 -16.76 15.89 -0.49
C ASN A 238 -16.04 14.52 -0.54
N HIS A 239 -14.70 14.54 -0.44
CA HIS A 239 -13.82 13.37 -0.47
C HIS A 239 -13.18 13.07 0.89
N ILE A 240 -13.78 13.52 1.97
CA ILE A 240 -13.35 13.23 3.34
C ILE A 240 -14.27 12.19 3.95
N GLU A 241 -13.68 11.05 4.30
CA GLU A 241 -14.41 9.91 4.87
C GLU A 241 -13.84 9.55 6.25
N VAL A 242 -14.72 9.22 7.19
CA VAL A 242 -14.33 8.60 8.47
C VAL A 242 -14.63 7.11 8.41
N LEU A 243 -13.66 6.30 8.79
CA LEU A 243 -13.75 4.84 8.84
C LEU A 243 -13.71 4.38 10.29
N ALA A 244 -14.52 3.36 10.61
CA ALA A 244 -14.49 2.68 11.89
C ALA A 244 -14.67 1.17 11.70
N LEU A 245 -14.01 0.36 12.55
CA LEU A 245 -14.30 -1.07 12.68
C LEU A 245 -15.20 -1.26 13.89
N CYS A 246 -16.46 -1.60 13.64
CA CYS A 246 -17.48 -1.77 14.67
C CYS A 246 -17.79 -3.26 14.92
N GLY A 247 -18.32 -3.53 16.11
CA GLY A 247 -19.01 -4.76 16.40
C GLY A 247 -20.43 -4.79 15.82
N PRO A 248 -21.35 -5.61 16.37
CA PRO A 248 -22.74 -5.67 15.91
C PRO A 248 -23.50 -4.36 16.15
N ASN A 249 -23.12 -3.59 17.16
CA ASN A 249 -23.66 -2.27 17.48
C ASN A 249 -22.59 -1.19 17.27
N PRO A 250 -22.99 0.09 17.03
CA PRO A 250 -24.36 0.61 16.81
C PRO A 250 -24.92 0.24 15.42
N GLU A 251 -26.24 0.36 15.24
CA GLU A 251 -26.88 0.24 13.93
C GLU A 251 -26.45 1.37 12.98
N LEU A 252 -26.56 1.14 11.67
CA LEU A 252 -26.07 2.07 10.65
C LEU A 252 -26.73 3.46 10.75
N SER A 253 -28.03 3.53 11.04
CA SER A 253 -28.77 4.78 11.25
C SER A 253 -28.24 5.59 12.45
N GLU A 254 -27.81 4.89 13.48
CA GLU A 254 -27.22 5.52 14.66
C GLU A 254 -25.80 6.03 14.37
N VAL A 255 -25.03 5.30 13.58
CA VAL A 255 -23.70 5.75 13.11
C VAL A 255 -23.82 7.06 12.34
N GLU A 256 -24.81 7.18 11.44
CA GLU A 256 -25.06 8.40 10.68
C GLU A 256 -25.41 9.58 11.58
N ARG A 257 -26.33 9.34 12.52
CA ARG A 257 -26.75 10.35 13.48
C ARG A 257 -25.57 10.87 14.33
N LEU A 258 -24.75 9.97 14.82
CA LEU A 258 -23.55 10.29 15.60
C LEU A 258 -22.52 11.03 14.74
N ALA A 259 -22.32 10.64 13.48
CA ALA A 259 -21.42 11.34 12.57
C ALA A 259 -21.86 12.81 12.40
N VAL A 260 -23.13 13.07 12.09
CA VAL A 260 -23.66 14.44 11.97
C VAL A 260 -23.46 15.21 13.27
N GLN A 261 -23.74 14.59 14.43
CA GLN A 261 -23.61 15.25 15.73
C GLN A 261 -22.16 15.64 16.05
N CYS A 262 -21.20 14.75 15.82
CA CYS A 262 -19.79 14.97 16.16
C CYS A 262 -19.09 15.92 15.18
N TRP A 263 -19.43 15.88 13.88
CA TRP A 263 -18.67 16.59 12.84
C TRP A 263 -19.31 17.90 12.36
N LYS A 264 -20.54 18.23 12.74
CA LYS A 264 -21.24 19.45 12.29
C LYS A 264 -20.49 20.77 12.57
N ASN A 265 -19.72 20.84 13.65
CA ASN A 265 -19.01 22.04 14.05
C ASN A 265 -17.58 22.12 13.46
N THR A 266 -17.15 21.13 12.70
CA THR A 266 -15.79 21.04 12.14
C THR A 266 -15.75 21.23 10.63
N VAL A 267 -16.86 21.61 10.00
CA VAL A 267 -16.98 21.75 8.54
C VAL A 267 -15.92 22.69 7.96
N ASP A 268 -15.64 23.81 8.61
CA ASP A 268 -14.63 24.77 8.14
C ASP A 268 -13.21 24.16 8.19
N ILE A 269 -12.93 23.34 9.21
CA ILE A 269 -11.66 22.62 9.34
C ILE A 269 -11.54 21.56 8.26
N LEU A 270 -12.62 20.79 8.01
CA LEU A 270 -12.64 19.78 6.94
C LEU A 270 -12.41 20.42 5.57
N ASN A 271 -13.00 21.56 5.28
CA ASN A 271 -12.75 22.32 4.05
C ASN A 271 -11.27 22.79 3.95
N SER A 272 -10.68 23.21 5.06
CA SER A 272 -9.27 23.64 5.09
C SER A 272 -8.32 22.49 4.80
N VAL A 273 -8.53 21.33 5.41
CA VAL A 273 -7.64 20.18 5.23
C VAL A 273 -7.75 19.54 3.85
N GLU A 274 -8.91 19.63 3.19
CA GLU A 274 -9.10 19.17 1.82
C GLU A 274 -8.14 19.87 0.84
N LEU A 275 -7.83 21.14 1.08
CA LEU A 275 -6.89 21.93 0.27
C LEU A 275 -5.44 21.42 0.32
N CYS A 276 -5.10 20.54 1.27
CA CYS A 276 -3.78 19.91 1.29
C CYS A 276 -3.60 18.89 0.16
N TYR A 277 -4.68 18.37 -0.43
CA TYR A 277 -4.63 17.48 -1.59
C TYR A 277 -4.60 18.31 -2.90
N PRO A 278 -3.89 17.93 -3.97
CA PRO A 278 -3.12 16.69 -4.16
C PRO A 278 -1.65 16.73 -3.71
N ARG A 279 -1.25 17.81 -3.07
CA ARG A 279 0.14 18.01 -2.64
C ARG A 279 0.53 17.12 -1.45
N ASN A 280 -0.45 16.69 -0.65
CA ASN A 280 -0.32 15.94 0.60
C ASN A 280 0.48 16.67 1.69
N LEU A 281 0.62 17.98 1.56
CA LEU A 281 1.24 18.88 2.54
C LEU A 281 0.48 20.20 2.63
N PRO A 282 0.50 20.87 3.79
CA PRO A 282 -0.03 22.21 3.94
C PRO A 282 0.61 23.21 2.97
N ILE A 283 -0.19 24.13 2.47
CA ILE A 283 0.26 25.19 1.54
C ILE A 283 1.36 26.06 2.17
N SER A 284 1.31 26.26 3.48
CA SER A 284 2.29 27.04 4.26
C SER A 284 3.69 26.43 4.27
N ILE A 285 3.82 25.12 4.04
CA ILE A 285 5.11 24.44 3.99
C ILE A 285 5.73 24.66 2.61
N ASN A 286 6.77 25.51 2.54
CA ASN A 286 7.49 25.79 1.30
C ASN A 286 8.59 24.77 1.09
N LEU A 287 8.45 23.96 0.03
CA LEU A 287 9.52 23.10 -0.44
C LEU A 287 10.57 23.92 -1.18
N ASP A 288 11.80 23.44 -1.15
CA ASP A 288 12.88 24.00 -1.95
C ASP A 288 12.51 23.96 -3.43
N SER A 289 12.80 25.07 -4.14
CA SER A 289 12.44 25.21 -5.55
C SER A 289 13.14 24.22 -6.48
N GLU A 290 14.25 23.62 -6.05
CA GLU A 290 15.01 22.65 -6.84
C GLU A 290 14.49 21.20 -6.68
N ALA A 291 13.68 20.92 -5.65
CA ALA A 291 13.05 19.63 -5.44
C ALA A 291 11.76 19.51 -6.28
N LEU A 292 11.70 18.55 -7.18
CA LEU A 292 10.53 18.27 -8.02
C LEU A 292 9.43 17.50 -7.26
N GLY A 293 9.81 16.80 -6.22
CA GLY A 293 8.95 16.04 -5.33
C GLY A 293 9.77 15.19 -4.38
N PHE A 294 9.09 14.64 -3.36
CA PHE A 294 9.72 13.71 -2.43
C PHE A 294 8.76 12.61 -1.99
N LEU A 295 9.35 11.53 -1.52
CA LEU A 295 8.70 10.41 -0.86
C LEU A 295 9.37 10.20 0.51
N LEU A 296 8.65 10.45 1.60
CA LEU A 296 9.08 10.15 2.96
C LEU A 296 8.36 8.88 3.42
N VAL A 297 9.12 7.87 3.81
CA VAL A 297 8.61 6.58 4.28
C VAL A 297 9.06 6.32 5.71
N ASN A 298 8.14 5.92 6.57
CA ASN A 298 8.44 5.27 7.82
C ASN A 298 8.28 3.77 7.64
N TYR A 299 9.40 3.05 7.49
CA TYR A 299 9.38 1.62 7.18
C TYR A 299 9.03 0.74 8.38
N LYS A 300 9.11 1.25 9.61
CA LYS A 300 8.71 0.52 10.82
C LYS A 300 7.19 0.52 11.01
N VAL A 301 6.56 1.67 10.85
CA VAL A 301 5.10 1.82 10.93
C VAL A 301 4.42 1.47 9.61
N GLN A 302 5.17 1.43 8.51
CA GLN A 302 4.71 1.19 7.14
C GLN A 302 3.67 2.21 6.68
N LYS A 303 4.07 3.48 6.72
CA LYS A 303 3.33 4.62 6.19
C LYS A 303 4.25 5.52 5.38
N PHE A 304 3.68 6.26 4.43
CA PHE A 304 4.45 7.18 3.61
C PHE A 304 3.67 8.45 3.28
N VAL A 305 4.40 9.54 3.03
CA VAL A 305 3.89 10.76 2.42
C VAL A 305 4.59 10.96 1.10
N LEU A 306 3.79 11.16 0.06
CA LEU A 306 4.24 11.54 -1.26
C LEU A 306 3.86 12.99 -1.51
N CYS A 307 4.84 13.83 -1.85
CA CYS A 307 4.60 15.22 -2.18
C CYS A 307 5.15 15.56 -3.56
N LYS A 308 4.36 16.29 -4.36
CA LYS A 308 4.77 16.92 -5.60
C LYS A 308 5.02 18.41 -5.40
N ASN A 309 6.00 18.95 -6.07
CA ASN A 309 6.17 20.40 -6.12
C ASN A 309 5.48 20.97 -7.38
N ASP A 310 4.35 21.65 -7.18
CA ASP A 310 3.51 22.15 -8.26
C ASP A 310 4.15 23.30 -9.07
N ARG A 311 5.22 23.93 -8.54
CA ARG A 311 5.93 25.01 -9.24
C ARG A 311 6.50 24.60 -10.61
N TYR A 312 6.59 23.29 -10.87
CA TYR A 312 7.09 22.71 -12.12
C TYR A 312 5.99 22.02 -12.95
N ALA A 313 4.72 22.33 -12.73
CA ALA A 313 3.61 21.75 -13.48
C ALA A 313 3.73 21.92 -15.00
N ASN A 314 4.42 22.96 -15.46
CA ASN A 314 4.59 23.32 -16.87
C ASN A 314 5.85 22.74 -17.53
N THR A 315 6.62 21.85 -16.87
CA THR A 315 7.77 21.21 -17.52
C THR A 315 7.31 20.02 -18.38
N ARG A 316 8.06 19.73 -19.46
CA ARG A 316 7.78 18.64 -20.42
C ARG A 316 7.70 17.23 -19.81
N ILE A 317 8.09 17.06 -18.55
CA ILE A 317 8.00 15.80 -17.83
C ILE A 317 6.64 15.75 -17.13
N SER A 318 5.76 14.84 -17.55
CA SER A 318 4.43 14.69 -16.93
C SER A 318 4.54 14.38 -15.43
N GLY A 319 3.59 14.88 -14.64
CA GLY A 319 3.61 14.72 -13.19
C GLY A 319 3.58 13.26 -12.72
N SER A 320 2.91 12.38 -13.47
CA SER A 320 2.82 10.93 -13.21
C SER A 320 4.16 10.22 -13.36
N HIS A 321 4.94 10.56 -14.39
CA HIS A 321 6.25 9.97 -14.61
C HIS A 321 7.24 10.27 -13.45
N ARG A 322 7.11 11.43 -12.80
CA ARG A 322 7.91 11.77 -11.62
C ARG A 322 7.63 10.84 -10.43
N LEU A 323 6.39 10.46 -10.25
CA LEU A 323 5.99 9.55 -9.17
C LEU A 323 6.57 8.16 -9.38
N ASP A 324 6.53 7.69 -10.61
CA ASP A 324 7.09 6.40 -11.00
C ASP A 324 8.60 6.31 -10.75
N ILE A 325 9.31 7.39 -11.10
CA ILE A 325 10.75 7.51 -10.80
C ILE A 325 11.00 7.43 -9.29
N LEU A 326 10.24 8.18 -8.47
CA LEU A 326 10.39 8.15 -7.01
C LEU A 326 10.13 6.77 -6.43
N ARG A 327 9.09 6.07 -6.90
CA ARG A 327 8.77 4.72 -6.46
C ARG A 327 9.87 3.72 -6.83
N THR A 328 10.32 3.74 -8.08
CA THR A 328 11.38 2.84 -8.55
C THR A 328 12.66 3.08 -7.76
N PHE A 329 13.01 4.34 -7.54
CA PHE A 329 14.17 4.70 -6.74
C PHE A 329 14.03 4.29 -5.27
N TYR A 330 12.82 4.39 -4.70
CA TYR A 330 12.53 3.90 -3.35
C TYR A 330 12.78 2.39 -3.22
N HIS A 331 12.34 1.57 -4.18
CA HIS A 331 12.60 0.14 -4.14
C HIS A 331 14.10 -0.18 -4.18
N GLN A 332 14.89 0.54 -4.99
CA GLN A 332 16.36 0.41 -5.00
C GLN A 332 16.98 0.83 -3.66
N ALA A 333 16.45 1.89 -3.03
CA ALA A 333 16.90 2.33 -1.72
C ALA A 333 16.60 1.30 -0.62
N VAL A 334 15.43 0.67 -0.65
CA VAL A 334 15.06 -0.42 0.28
C VAL A 334 15.98 -1.61 0.13
N GLU A 335 16.27 -2.05 -1.08
CA GLU A 335 17.22 -3.15 -1.33
C GLU A 335 18.59 -2.83 -0.75
N THR A 336 19.07 -1.60 -0.91
CA THR A 336 20.40 -1.19 -0.41
C THR A 336 20.43 -0.96 1.09
N PHE A 337 19.41 -0.33 1.67
CA PHE A 337 19.42 0.09 3.08
C PHE A 337 18.92 -0.97 4.06
N ILE A 338 18.08 -1.89 3.61
CA ILE A 338 17.37 -2.83 4.47
C ILE A 338 17.70 -4.26 4.10
N LEU A 339 17.48 -4.68 2.85
CA LEU A 339 17.59 -6.08 2.45
C LEU A 339 19.06 -6.57 2.42
N SER A 340 20.01 -5.73 2.03
CA SER A 340 21.43 -6.08 2.07
C SER A 340 21.96 -6.32 3.47
N SER A 341 21.33 -5.74 4.51
CA SER A 341 21.70 -5.95 5.90
C SER A 341 21.18 -7.27 6.50
N VAL A 342 20.14 -7.86 5.91
CA VAL A 342 19.53 -9.11 6.39
C VAL A 342 20.25 -10.36 5.86
N CYS A 343 20.92 -10.27 4.72
CA CYS A 343 21.66 -11.40 4.15
C CYS A 343 22.96 -11.78 4.88
N GLU A 344 23.38 -11.02 5.89
CA GLU A 344 24.67 -11.21 6.56
C GLU A 344 24.64 -12.06 7.84
N ASP A 345 23.44 -12.43 8.35
CA ASP A 345 23.34 -13.11 9.66
C ASP A 345 23.61 -14.63 9.63
N ASP A 346 23.69 -15.29 8.45
CA ASP A 346 23.71 -16.74 8.39
C ASP A 346 25.05 -17.43 8.00
N THR A 347 26.08 -16.73 7.56
CA THR A 347 27.35 -17.40 7.24
C THR A 347 28.59 -16.50 7.39
N LYS A 348 29.40 -16.79 8.37
CA LYS A 348 30.83 -16.45 8.60
C LYS A 348 31.14 -15.40 9.66
N LYS A 349 31.78 -15.89 10.72
CA LYS A 349 32.55 -15.18 11.73
C LYS A 349 33.82 -14.52 11.14
N ASP A 350 33.70 -13.60 10.21
CA ASP A 350 34.80 -12.74 9.83
C ASP A 350 34.51 -11.30 10.28
N ASN A 351 35.45 -10.74 11.03
CA ASN A 351 35.39 -9.46 11.77
C ASN A 351 35.25 -8.19 10.88
N TRP A 352 34.71 -8.27 9.68
CA TRP A 352 34.45 -7.11 8.84
C TRP A 352 33.00 -6.65 9.04
N LYS A 353 32.79 -5.68 9.93
CA LYS A 353 31.51 -4.95 10.02
C LYS A 353 31.35 -4.12 8.74
N PHE A 354 30.60 -4.60 7.78
CA PHE A 354 30.15 -3.77 6.67
C PHE A 354 29.27 -2.64 7.21
N VAL A 355 29.68 -1.42 6.97
CA VAL A 355 28.87 -0.24 7.29
C VAL A 355 27.77 -0.16 6.24
N THR A 356 26.52 -0.39 6.65
CA THR A 356 25.37 -0.23 5.76
C THR A 356 25.34 1.19 5.19
N ALA A 357 25.08 1.31 3.89
CA ALA A 357 24.97 2.61 3.25
C ALA A 357 23.84 3.43 3.92
N LYS A 358 24.10 4.70 4.17
CA LYS A 358 23.11 5.64 4.74
C LYS A 358 22.54 6.58 3.70
N GLU A 359 23.19 6.71 2.57
CA GLU A 359 22.85 7.62 1.49
C GLU A 359 23.04 6.91 0.14
N ILE A 360 22.14 7.17 -0.78
CA ILE A 360 22.19 6.67 -2.16
C ILE A 360 21.84 7.84 -3.09
N TYR A 361 22.46 7.92 -4.24
CA TYR A 361 22.06 8.84 -5.30
C TYR A 361 22.09 8.18 -6.67
N LEU A 362 21.19 8.61 -7.54
CA LEU A 362 21.10 8.21 -8.94
C LEU A 362 21.11 9.47 -9.80
N CYS A 363 21.95 9.51 -10.82
CA CYS A 363 21.99 10.58 -11.80
C CYS A 363 21.69 10.05 -13.18
N SER A 364 20.73 10.66 -13.86
CA SER A 364 20.43 10.45 -15.27
C SER A 364 20.58 11.77 -16.05
N GLU A 365 20.46 11.72 -17.36
CA GLU A 365 20.46 12.94 -18.21
C GLU A 365 19.26 13.85 -17.91
N TYR A 366 18.15 13.29 -17.45
CA TYR A 366 16.86 13.99 -17.29
C TYR A 366 16.54 14.39 -15.85
N HIS A 367 17.04 13.63 -14.88
CA HIS A 367 16.72 13.84 -13.47
C HIS A 367 17.81 13.24 -12.57
N LYS A 368 17.81 13.68 -11.32
CA LYS A 368 18.63 13.12 -10.25
C LYS A 368 17.76 12.72 -9.07
N CYS A 369 18.11 11.62 -8.44
CA CYS A 369 17.46 11.16 -7.22
C CYS A 369 18.46 11.06 -6.09
N TYR A 370 18.03 11.37 -4.88
CA TYR A 370 18.83 11.23 -3.68
C TYR A 370 17.98 10.63 -2.56
N ALA A 371 18.50 9.62 -1.89
CA ALA A 371 17.84 9.01 -0.74
C ALA A 371 18.76 8.99 0.48
N VAL A 372 18.18 9.19 1.65
CA VAL A 372 18.85 9.07 2.94
C VAL A 372 18.01 8.22 3.88
N LYS A 373 18.69 7.33 4.63
CA LYS A 373 18.12 6.61 5.76
C LYS A 373 18.45 7.35 7.05
N HIS A 374 17.42 7.71 7.80
CA HIS A 374 17.54 8.37 9.10
C HIS A 374 16.58 7.72 10.10
N ASN A 375 17.12 7.02 11.11
CA ASN A 375 16.35 6.21 12.05
C ASN A 375 15.41 5.23 11.30
N ASP A 376 14.12 5.28 11.60
CA ASP A 376 13.06 4.46 10.99
C ASP A 376 12.51 5.07 9.67
N HIS A 377 13.17 6.10 9.12
CA HIS A 377 12.71 6.81 7.95
C HIS A 377 13.66 6.68 6.76
N ILE A 378 13.07 6.62 5.56
CA ILE A 378 13.77 6.77 4.28
C ILE A 378 13.14 7.96 3.56
N LEU A 379 13.96 8.97 3.24
CA LEU A 379 13.54 10.10 2.43
C LEU A 379 14.17 10.01 1.06
N CYS A 380 13.34 9.92 0.02
CA CYS A 380 13.74 9.97 -1.39
C CYS A 380 13.29 11.29 -1.99
N ILE A 381 14.18 12.01 -2.67
CA ILE A 381 13.88 13.27 -3.32
C ILE A 381 14.27 13.21 -4.80
N LEU A 382 13.40 13.74 -5.63
CA LEU A 382 13.60 13.89 -7.07
C LEU A 382 14.00 15.34 -7.37
N TYR A 383 15.08 15.52 -8.15
CA TYR A 383 15.61 16.79 -8.58
C TYR A 383 15.69 16.91 -10.10
N ALA A 384 15.70 18.13 -10.61
CA ALA A 384 16.08 18.38 -11.99
C ALA A 384 17.56 18.04 -12.23
N SER A 385 17.92 17.64 -13.47
CA SER A 385 19.27 17.21 -13.82
C SER A 385 20.34 18.31 -13.63
N ILE A 386 19.95 19.57 -13.68
CA ILE A 386 20.85 20.72 -13.51
C ILE A 386 21.33 20.93 -12.07
N VAL A 387 20.64 20.35 -11.07
CA VAL A 387 20.96 20.54 -9.65
C VAL A 387 22.31 19.91 -9.32
N PRO A 388 23.27 20.67 -8.73
CA PRO A 388 24.56 20.12 -8.33
C PRO A 388 24.42 19.04 -7.25
N THR A 389 25.19 17.98 -7.33
CA THR A 389 25.09 16.82 -6.41
C THR A 389 25.32 17.21 -4.94
N HIS A 390 26.24 18.15 -4.68
CA HIS A 390 26.48 18.62 -3.31
C HIS A 390 25.29 19.39 -2.72
N THR A 391 24.53 20.10 -3.55
CA THR A 391 23.32 20.83 -3.15
C THR A 391 22.19 19.87 -2.78
N MET A 392 22.06 18.73 -3.45
CA MET A 392 21.02 17.74 -3.16
C MET A 392 21.05 17.26 -1.71
N ARG A 393 22.25 17.01 -1.17
CA ARG A 393 22.43 16.60 0.24
C ARG A 393 21.94 17.65 1.22
N LEU A 394 22.27 18.92 0.98
CA LEU A 394 21.85 20.04 1.83
C LEU A 394 20.34 20.23 1.83
N ILE A 395 19.72 20.18 0.64
CA ILE A 395 18.27 20.27 0.48
C ILE A 395 17.58 19.10 1.19
N CYS A 396 18.11 17.88 1.02
CA CYS A 396 17.58 16.68 1.69
C CYS A 396 17.60 16.82 3.21
N GLN A 397 18.71 17.27 3.79
CA GLN A 397 18.83 17.50 5.23
C GLN A 397 17.85 18.58 5.73
N LYS A 398 17.65 19.65 4.96
CA LYS A 398 16.70 20.71 5.27
C LYS A 398 15.26 20.18 5.27
N ILE A 399 14.86 19.43 4.26
CA ILE A 399 13.53 18.83 4.15
C ILE A 399 13.31 17.82 5.28
N LEU A 400 14.29 16.95 5.55
CA LEU A 400 14.20 15.96 6.61
C LEU A 400 14.03 16.63 7.99
N LYS A 401 14.81 17.68 8.27
CA LYS A 401 14.68 18.44 9.51
C LYS A 401 13.31 19.10 9.61
N MET A 402 12.81 19.69 8.55
CA MET A 402 11.49 20.30 8.52
C MET A 402 10.38 19.29 8.82
N LEU A 403 10.42 18.10 8.21
CA LEU A 403 9.38 17.10 8.35
C LEU A 403 9.42 16.34 9.68
N LEU A 404 10.61 16.13 10.28
CA LEU A 404 10.77 15.30 11.47
C LEU A 404 10.98 16.09 12.78
N THR A 405 11.35 17.38 12.70
CA THR A 405 11.73 18.18 13.89
C THR A 405 10.69 19.20 14.28
N ASP A 406 9.72 19.48 13.43
CA ASP A 406 8.71 20.48 13.72
C ASP A 406 7.83 20.00 14.88
N LYS A 407 7.64 20.89 15.91
CA LYS A 407 6.96 20.59 17.17
C LYS A 407 5.48 20.19 17.02
N GLN A 408 4.96 20.20 15.80
CA GLN A 408 3.57 19.87 15.49
C GLN A 408 3.35 18.39 15.15
N ASN A 409 4.31 17.50 15.45
CA ASN A 409 4.19 16.05 15.25
C ASN A 409 3.41 15.67 13.97
N PHE A 410 3.81 16.23 12.83
CA PHE A 410 3.14 15.94 11.54
C PHE A 410 3.27 14.46 11.13
N TRP A 411 4.16 13.73 11.80
CA TRP A 411 4.51 12.39 11.30
C TRP A 411 4.58 11.31 12.38
#